data_495dcc85848293aa42b2762ea965971d
#
_entry.id   495dcc85848293aa42b2762ea965971d
#
_cell.length_a   1.000
_cell.length_b   1.000
_cell.length_c   1.000
_cell.angle_alpha   90.00
_cell.angle_beta   90.00
_cell.angle_gamma   90.00
#
_symmetry.space_group_name_H-M   'P 1'
#
loop_
_entity.id
_entity.type
_entity.pdbx_description
1 polymer ?
#
loop_
_entity_poly.entity_id
_entity_poly.type
_entity_poly.pdbx_seq_one_letter_code
_entity_poly.pdbx_strand_id
1 'polypeptide(L)'
;MVLGCVEMSQFVYKSVTDGKRTWSIIIKNGKYHFHGESLRRCDCPWIGCEKIRFRYEAVAELYSRYQFLKYDRQNTAYWSDDCSFYHLRTSRYDDVDWVRR
;
A
#
# COMPACT_ATOMS: atom_id res chain seq x y z
N MET A 1 -34.95 4.49 -3.54
CA MET A 1 -34.62 4.96 -4.39
C MET A 1 -33.38 5.72 -4.50
N VAL A 2 -33.42 6.84 -4.52
CA VAL A 2 -32.23 7.66 -4.70
C VAL A 2 -31.17 7.39 -3.66
N LEU A 3 -31.61 7.12 -2.47
CA LEU A 3 -30.68 6.88 -1.39
C LEU A 3 -29.83 5.64 -1.65
N GLY A 4 -30.43 4.65 -2.24
CA GLY A 4 -29.67 3.46 -2.56
C GLY A 4 -28.54 3.75 -3.51
N CYS A 5 -28.77 4.66 -4.44
CA CYS A 5 -27.74 5.00 -5.38
C CYS A 5 -26.55 5.66 -4.70
N VAL A 6 -26.82 6.48 -3.70
CA VAL A 6 -25.74 7.13 -2.97
C VAL A 6 -24.86 6.12 -2.27
N GLU A 7 -25.50 5.11 -1.69
CA GLU A 7 -24.77 4.09 -0.97
C GLU A 7 -23.98 3.20 -1.91
N MET A 8 -24.42 3.14 -3.17
CA MET A 8 -23.75 2.32 -4.15
C MET A 8 -22.45 2.95 -4.65
N SER A 9 -22.11 4.12 -4.15
CA SER A 9 -20.90 4.78 -4.58
C SER A 9 -19.63 4.22 -3.93
N GLN A 10 -19.78 3.16 -3.15
CA GLN A 10 -18.64 2.52 -2.53
C GLN A 10 -18.47 1.12 -3.10
N PHE A 11 -17.26 0.79 -3.52
CA PHE A 11 -16.98 -0.56 -4.00
C PHE A 11 -15.51 -0.88 -3.87
N VAL A 12 -15.20 -2.17 -3.87
CA VAL A 12 -13.83 -2.65 -3.68
C VAL A 12 -13.12 -2.64 -5.02
N TYR A 13 -11.96 -2.01 -5.04
CA TYR A 13 -11.12 -1.98 -6.22
C TYR A 13 -10.23 -3.23 -6.26
N LYS A 14 -9.62 -3.56 -5.12
CA LYS A 14 -8.74 -4.72 -5.03
C LYS A 14 -8.59 -5.11 -3.58
N SER A 15 -8.46 -6.40 -3.33
CA SER A 15 -8.31 -6.94 -1.98
C SER A 15 -7.22 -7.98 -1.91
N VAL A 16 -6.63 -8.10 -0.73
CA VAL A 16 -5.70 -9.16 -0.39
C VAL A 16 -6.15 -9.75 0.93
N THR A 17 -6.27 -11.07 0.97
CA THR A 17 -6.71 -11.76 2.18
C THR A 17 -5.64 -12.73 2.64
N ASP A 18 -5.40 -12.76 3.93
CA ASP A 18 -4.53 -13.73 4.55
C ASP A 18 -5.24 -14.26 5.79
N GLY A 19 -5.72 -15.47 5.72
CA GLY A 19 -6.47 -16.06 6.81
C GLY A 19 -7.70 -15.24 7.13
N LYS A 20 -7.72 -14.68 8.33
CA LYS A 20 -8.85 -13.89 8.78
C LYS A 20 -8.70 -12.40 8.49
N ARG A 21 -7.56 -12.01 7.96
CA ARG A 21 -7.28 -10.60 7.73
C ARG A 21 -7.47 -10.26 6.28
N THR A 22 -8.02 -9.09 6.04
CA THR A 22 -8.24 -8.61 4.68
C THR A 22 -7.85 -7.14 4.62
N TRP A 23 -7.13 -6.81 3.55
CA TRP A 23 -6.78 -5.43 3.25
C TRP A 23 -7.38 -5.11 1.89
N SER A 24 -7.90 -3.92 1.75
CA SER A 24 -8.61 -3.57 0.52
C SER A 24 -8.34 -2.13 0.13
N ILE A 25 -8.33 -1.91 -1.16
CA ILE A 25 -8.45 -0.55 -1.69
C ILE A 25 -9.90 -0.41 -2.08
N ILE A 26 -10.57 0.57 -1.52
CA ILE A 26 -11.96 0.81 -1.86
C ILE A 26 -12.09 2.20 -2.47
N ILE A 27 -13.10 2.35 -3.29
CA ILE A 27 -13.44 3.63 -3.88
C ILE A 27 -14.74 4.07 -3.26
N LYS A 28 -14.72 5.24 -2.63
CA LYS A 28 -15.89 5.77 -1.97
C LYS A 28 -16.03 7.23 -2.38
N ASN A 29 -17.15 7.54 -2.99
CA ASN A 29 -17.41 8.90 -3.46
C ASN A 29 -16.30 9.40 -4.38
N GLY A 30 -15.80 8.50 -5.22
CA GLY A 30 -14.77 8.85 -6.18
C GLY A 30 -13.37 8.96 -5.62
N LYS A 31 -13.17 8.58 -4.37
CA LYS A 31 -11.87 8.67 -3.74
C LYS A 31 -11.39 7.31 -3.29
N TYR A 32 -10.08 7.12 -3.34
CA TYR A 32 -9.47 5.86 -2.93
C TYR A 32 -9.19 5.86 -1.44
N HIS A 33 -9.46 4.73 -0.80
CA HIS A 33 -9.19 4.54 0.61
C HIS A 33 -8.57 3.18 0.82
N PHE A 34 -7.69 3.07 1.79
CA PHE A 34 -7.07 1.81 2.16
C PHE A 34 -7.70 1.34 3.45
N HIS A 35 -8.28 0.15 3.43
CA HIS A 35 -8.95 -0.42 4.58
C HIS A 35 -8.32 -1.74 4.98
N GLY A 36 -8.31 -2.01 6.27
CA GLY A 36 -7.80 -3.25 6.76
C GLY A 36 -7.15 -3.06 8.10
N GLU A 37 -6.40 -4.07 8.52
CA GLU A 37 -5.69 -4.00 9.78
C GLU A 37 -4.67 -2.87 9.72
N SER A 38 -4.50 -2.18 10.82
CA SER A 38 -3.58 -1.04 10.89
C SER A 38 -2.16 -1.46 10.53
N LEU A 39 -1.51 -0.61 9.76
CA LEU A 39 -0.13 -0.81 9.41
C LEU A 39 0.74 -0.10 10.43
N ARG A 40 1.87 -0.71 10.74
CA ARG A 40 2.76 -0.17 11.76
C ARG A 40 4.06 0.28 11.14
N ARG A 41 4.70 1.22 11.80
CA ARG A 41 6.02 1.63 11.39
C ARG A 41 7.04 0.69 12.00
N CYS A 42 8.14 0.50 11.29
CA CYS A 42 9.20 -0.35 11.75
C CYS A 42 9.89 0.32 12.92
N ASP A 43 10.28 -0.50 13.90
CA ASP A 43 10.97 0.01 15.07
C ASP A 43 12.33 -0.66 15.22
N CYS A 44 12.96 -0.94 14.12
CA CYS A 44 14.25 -1.60 14.09
C CYS A 44 15.32 -0.68 14.68
N PRO A 45 15.80 -0.95 15.89
CA PRO A 45 16.66 0.02 16.58
C PRO A 45 18.06 0.16 16.01
N TRP A 46 18.58 -0.89 15.41
CA TRP A 46 19.98 -0.83 14.95
C TRP A 46 20.15 -0.06 13.64
N ILE A 47 19.08 0.19 12.92
CA ILE A 47 19.22 0.99 11.71
C ILE A 47 18.28 2.19 11.72
N GLY A 48 17.52 2.38 12.79
CA GLY A 48 16.63 3.52 12.88
C GLY A 48 15.58 3.57 11.80
N CYS A 49 15.10 2.42 11.37
CA CYS A 49 14.11 2.35 10.32
C CYS A 49 12.77 2.86 10.82
N GLU A 50 12.15 3.77 10.06
CA GLU A 50 10.85 4.30 10.42
C GLU A 50 9.82 4.09 9.34
N LYS A 51 10.12 3.23 8.38
CA LYS A 51 9.20 2.94 7.29
C LYS A 51 8.08 2.06 7.77
N ILE A 52 6.94 2.14 7.09
CA ILE A 52 5.85 1.23 7.37
C ILE A 52 6.33 -0.17 7.04
N ARG A 53 6.02 -1.11 7.91
CA ARG A 53 6.44 -2.50 7.72
C ARG A 53 5.25 -3.36 7.34
N PHE A 54 5.51 -4.33 6.48
CA PHE A 54 4.48 -5.26 6.01
C PHE A 54 4.98 -6.67 6.22
N ARG A 55 4.13 -7.50 6.78
CA ARG A 55 4.48 -8.90 6.97
C ARG A 55 4.42 -9.66 5.65
N TYR A 56 3.53 -9.26 4.76
CA TYR A 56 3.30 -9.97 3.51
C TYR A 56 3.58 -9.07 2.32
N GLU A 57 4.24 -9.65 1.33
CA GLU A 57 4.56 -8.90 0.13
C GLU A 57 3.30 -8.42 -0.58
N ALA A 58 2.27 -9.27 -0.62
CA ALA A 58 1.04 -8.91 -1.31
C ALA A 58 0.39 -7.67 -0.70
N VAL A 59 0.49 -7.53 0.61
CA VAL A 59 -0.07 -6.36 1.28
C VAL A 59 0.76 -5.12 0.97
N ALA A 60 2.08 -5.28 0.93
CA ALA A 60 2.96 -4.16 0.57
C ALA A 60 2.66 -3.69 -0.84
N GLU A 61 2.44 -4.64 -1.75
CA GLU A 61 2.13 -4.28 -3.13
C GLU A 61 0.76 -3.63 -3.25
N LEU A 62 -0.18 -4.08 -2.44
CA LEU A 62 -1.50 -3.46 -2.42
C LEU A 62 -1.41 -2.01 -1.96
N TYR A 63 -0.66 -1.79 -0.91
CA TYR A 63 -0.48 -0.44 -0.39
C TYR A 63 0.27 0.44 -1.39
N SER A 64 1.20 -0.14 -2.11
CA SER A 64 1.91 0.56 -3.17
C SER A 64 0.93 1.01 -4.26
N ARG A 65 0.00 0.13 -4.63
CA ARG A 65 -1.01 0.47 -5.62
C ARG A 65 -1.91 1.59 -5.11
N TYR A 66 -2.27 1.52 -3.83
CA TYR A 66 -3.09 2.57 -3.24
C TYR A 66 -2.37 3.91 -3.29
N GLN A 67 -1.08 3.93 -2.98
CA GLN A 67 -0.30 5.16 -3.03
C GLN A 67 -0.26 5.72 -4.44
N PHE A 68 -0.15 4.86 -5.41
CA PHE A 68 -0.14 5.31 -6.79
C PHE A 68 -1.49 5.90 -7.20
N LEU A 69 -2.57 5.21 -6.84
CA LEU A 69 -3.90 5.65 -7.24
C LEU A 69 -4.30 6.95 -6.54
N LYS A 70 -3.93 7.09 -5.30
CA LYS A 70 -4.39 8.25 -4.53
C LYS A 70 -3.44 9.43 -4.62
N TYR A 71 -2.14 9.18 -4.61
CA TYR A 71 -1.15 10.24 -4.53
C TYR A 71 -0.20 10.30 -5.71
N ASP A 72 -0.40 9.43 -6.68
CA ASP A 72 0.48 9.37 -7.85
C ASP A 72 1.93 9.11 -7.46
N ARG A 73 2.13 8.34 -6.42
CA ARG A 73 3.45 7.95 -5.96
C ARG A 73 3.77 6.56 -6.46
N GLN A 74 4.96 6.39 -6.98
CA GLN A 74 5.42 5.09 -7.41
C GLN A 74 6.35 4.52 -6.37
N ASN A 75 5.99 3.36 -5.87
CA ASN A 75 6.75 2.66 -4.85
C ASN A 75 7.01 1.24 -5.29
N THR A 76 8.08 0.66 -4.76
CA THR A 76 8.41 -0.72 -5.00
C THR A 76 8.55 -1.42 -3.66
N ALA A 77 7.93 -2.60 -3.55
CA ALA A 77 8.06 -3.39 -2.34
C ALA A 77 9.38 -4.14 -2.39
N TYR A 78 10.03 -4.24 -1.24
CA TYR A 78 11.28 -4.99 -1.15
C TYR A 78 11.38 -5.61 0.22
N TRP A 79 12.14 -6.69 0.30
CA TRP A 79 12.39 -7.37 1.57
C TRP A 79 13.61 -6.75 2.23
N SER A 80 13.48 -6.45 3.52
CA SER A 80 14.59 -5.92 4.30
C SER A 80 15.11 -7.00 5.21
N ASP A 81 16.32 -7.47 4.96
CA ASP A 81 16.92 -8.47 5.82
C ASP A 81 17.17 -7.92 7.22
N ASP A 82 17.49 -6.65 7.29
CA ASP A 82 17.77 -6.03 8.59
C ASP A 82 16.55 -5.99 9.48
N CYS A 83 15.39 -5.71 8.89
CA CYS A 83 14.16 -5.56 9.66
C CYS A 83 13.33 -6.82 9.68
N SER A 84 13.55 -7.71 8.74
CA SER A 84 12.73 -8.93 8.57
C SER A 84 11.28 -8.58 8.25
N PHE A 85 11.10 -7.58 7.45
CA PHE A 85 9.79 -7.15 6.98
C PHE A 85 9.92 -6.64 5.57
N TYR A 86 8.80 -6.56 4.88
CA TYR A 86 8.73 -5.87 3.60
C TYR A 86 8.52 -4.40 3.85
N HIS A 87 9.13 -3.60 3.02
CA HIS A 87 8.99 -2.14 3.05
C HIS A 87 8.75 -1.65 1.65
N LEU A 88 8.35 -0.40 1.54
CA LEU A 88 8.23 0.25 0.25
C LEU A 88 9.31 1.31 0.14
N ARG A 89 9.84 1.46 -1.05
CA ARG A 89 10.74 2.56 -1.33
C ARG A 89 10.22 3.27 -2.55
N THR A 90 10.43 4.57 -2.59
CA THR A 90 9.96 5.37 -3.70
C THR A 90 10.75 5.03 -4.95
N SER A 91 10.01 4.76 -6.03
CA SER A 91 10.62 4.52 -7.33
C SER A 91 10.61 5.85 -8.05
N ARG A 92 11.75 6.49 -8.09
CA ARG A 92 11.81 7.78 -8.72
C ARG A 92 11.99 7.65 -10.21
N TYR A 93 11.45 8.60 -10.89
CA TYR A 93 11.56 8.62 -12.31
C TYR A 93 13.02 8.68 -12.75
N ASP A 94 13.81 9.49 -12.08
CA ASP A 94 15.22 9.61 -12.43
C ASP A 94 16.01 8.36 -12.10
N ASP A 95 15.55 7.57 -11.14
CA ASP A 95 16.19 6.29 -10.86
C ASP A 95 16.06 5.38 -12.07
N VAL A 96 14.91 5.40 -12.68
CA VAL A 96 14.68 4.60 -13.86
C VAL A 96 15.44 5.18 -15.03
N ASP A 97 15.51 6.47 -15.07
CA ASP A 97 16.14 7.15 -16.17
C ASP A 97 17.62 6.86 -16.27
N TRP A 98 18.32 6.92 -15.16
CA TRP A 98 19.74 6.70 -15.23
C TRP A 98 20.08 5.24 -15.50
N VAL A 99 19.20 4.36 -15.17
CA VAL A 99 19.44 2.94 -15.44
C VAL A 99 19.60 2.69 -16.92
N ARG A 100 18.96 3.47 -17.71
CA ARG A 100 19.01 3.26 -19.15
C ARG A 100 20.32 3.65 -19.78
N ARG A 101 21.13 4.36 -19.08
CA ARG A 101 22.42 4.74 -19.65
C ARG A 101 23.48 3.67 -19.60
#